data_9427df065f3be385e5ab5b00e3b0e002
#
_entry.id   9427df065f3be385e5ab5b00e3b0e002
#
_cell.length_a   1.000
_cell.length_b   1.000
_cell.length_c   1.000
_cell.angle_alpha   90.00
_cell.angle_beta   90.00
_cell.angle_gamma   90.00
#
_symmetry.space_group_name_H-M   'P 1'
#
loop_
_entity.id
_entity.type
_entity.pdbx_description
1 polymer ?
#
loop_
_entity_poly.entity_id
_entity_poly.type
_entity_poly.pdbx_seq_one_letter_code
_entity_poly.pdbx_strand_id
1 'polypeptide(L)'
;MENEYMRLALNEAALAEASGDIPVGAVIVKNGVVIAKAHNTREKYMNALCHAEISAINSACRYLNNCRLDDCDMYVTLEIGRAHV
;
A
#
# COMPACT_ATOMS: atom_id res chain seq x y z
N MET A 1 -8.05 -13.04 13.19
CA MET A 1 -6.84 -12.39 13.73
C MET A 1 -6.29 -11.44 12.69
N GLU A 2 -5.95 -10.23 13.09
CA GLU A 2 -5.45 -9.24 12.15
C GLU A 2 -4.00 -9.51 11.77
N ASN A 3 -3.71 -9.46 10.47
CA ASN A 3 -2.38 -9.62 9.95
C ASN A 3 -1.59 -8.33 10.21
N GLU A 4 -0.33 -8.45 10.65
CA GLU A 4 0.48 -7.26 10.95
C GLU A 4 0.74 -6.41 9.71
N TYR A 5 0.81 -7.02 8.53
CA TYR A 5 1.01 -6.26 7.30
C TYR A 5 -0.25 -5.48 6.93
N MET A 6 -1.42 -6.04 7.20
CA MET A 6 -2.66 -5.29 7.02
C MET A 6 -2.74 -4.12 7.99
N ARG A 7 -2.21 -4.29 9.20
CA ARG A 7 -2.15 -3.20 10.16
C ARG A 7 -1.26 -2.06 9.64
N LEU A 8 -0.12 -2.41 9.03
CA LEU A 8 0.74 -1.40 8.44
C LEU A 8 0.05 -0.68 7.30
N ALA A 9 -0.71 -1.41 6.48
CA ALA A 9 -1.48 -0.79 5.41
C ALA A 9 -2.55 0.14 5.98
N LEU A 10 -3.20 -0.24 7.09
CA LEU A 10 -4.15 0.63 7.77
C LEU A 10 -3.48 1.90 8.28
N ASN A 11 -2.25 1.78 8.81
CA ASN A 11 -1.51 2.95 9.27
C ASN A 11 -1.22 3.90 8.11
N GLU A 12 -0.88 3.36 6.95
CA GLU A 12 -0.66 4.19 5.76
C GLU A 12 -1.96 4.88 5.34
N ALA A 13 -3.08 4.15 5.38
CA ALA A 13 -4.37 4.74 5.06
C ALA A 13 -4.70 5.89 6.03
N ALA A 14 -4.36 5.73 7.30
CA ALA A 14 -4.59 6.77 8.30
C ALA A 14 -3.77 8.03 7.99
N LEU A 15 -2.57 7.87 7.45
CA LEU A 15 -1.77 9.02 7.05
C LEU A 15 -2.44 9.79 5.91
N ALA A 16 -3.04 9.07 4.96
CA ALA A 16 -3.79 9.71 3.89
C ALA A 16 -4.98 10.48 4.45
N GLU A 17 -5.72 9.85 5.37
CA GLU A 17 -6.88 10.48 5.98
C GLU A 17 -6.50 11.74 6.76
N ALA A 18 -5.38 11.68 7.47
CA ALA A 18 -4.91 12.82 8.24
C ALA A 18 -4.58 14.02 7.36
N SER A 19 -4.23 13.78 6.10
CA SER A 19 -3.93 14.82 5.14
C SER A 19 -5.18 15.26 4.35
N GLY A 20 -6.34 14.73 4.69
CA GLY A 20 -7.58 15.08 4.00
C GLY A 20 -7.82 14.29 2.73
N ASP A 21 -7.04 13.24 2.50
CA ASP A 21 -7.17 12.41 1.32
C ASP A 21 -8.02 11.19 1.63
N ILE A 22 -8.47 10.51 0.58
CA ILE A 22 -9.22 9.27 0.75
C ILE A 22 -8.29 8.22 1.37
N PRO A 23 -8.69 7.55 2.47
CA PRO A 23 -7.80 6.64 3.20
C PRO A 23 -7.57 5.32 2.48
N VAL A 24 -6.51 5.27 1.70
CA VAL A 24 -6.04 4.05 1.05
C VAL A 24 -4.58 3.88 1.39
N GLY A 25 -4.21 2.70 1.85
CA GLY A 25 -2.83 2.37 2.17
C GLY A 25 -2.42 1.06 1.53
N ALA A 26 -1.15 0.94 1.16
CA ALA A 26 -0.61 -0.26 0.53
C ALA A 26 0.77 -0.57 1.09
N VAL A 27 1.04 -1.85 1.28
CA VAL A 27 2.32 -2.34 1.79
C VAL A 27 2.74 -3.53 0.92
N ILE A 28 4.00 -3.54 0.49
CA ILE A 28 4.53 -4.67 -0.26
C ILE A 28 5.57 -5.40 0.60
N VAL A 29 5.44 -6.71 0.66
CA VAL A 29 6.26 -7.58 1.51
C VAL A 29 6.94 -8.61 0.62
N LYS A 30 8.24 -8.82 0.84
CA LYS A 30 8.99 -9.86 0.14
C LYS A 30 9.71 -10.69 1.20
N ASN A 31 9.37 -11.99 1.22
CA ASN A 31 10.00 -12.95 2.15
C ASN A 31 9.98 -12.45 3.61
N GLY A 32 8.84 -11.93 4.04
CA GLY A 32 8.66 -11.48 5.41
C GLY A 32 9.20 -10.10 5.71
N VAL A 33 9.75 -9.40 4.70
CA VAL A 33 10.32 -8.06 4.88
C VAL A 33 9.46 -7.04 4.14
N VAL A 34 9.06 -5.99 4.85
CA VAL A 34 8.31 -4.89 4.23
C VAL A 34 9.29 -4.07 3.40
N ILE A 35 9.10 -4.05 2.09
CA ILE A 35 10.01 -3.35 1.19
C ILE A 35 9.42 -2.06 0.63
N ALA A 36 8.12 -1.84 0.81
CA ALA A 36 7.51 -0.60 0.34
C ALA A 36 6.22 -0.33 1.12
N LYS A 37 5.95 0.95 1.34
CA LYS A 37 4.71 1.42 1.92
C LYS A 37 4.28 2.65 1.14
N ALA A 38 2.98 2.80 0.94
CA ALA A 38 2.46 3.96 0.23
C ALA A 38 1.03 4.22 0.66
N HIS A 39 0.57 5.44 0.41
CA HIS A 39 -0.81 5.79 0.66
C HIS A 39 -1.26 6.79 -0.40
N ASN A 40 -2.57 6.95 -0.50
CA ASN A 40 -3.16 7.87 -1.45
C ASN A 40 -2.76 9.31 -1.14
N THR A 41 -2.42 10.06 -2.17
CA THR A 41 -2.15 11.49 -2.06
C THR A 41 -2.95 12.23 -3.12
N ARG A 42 -3.90 13.04 -2.67
CA ARG A 42 -4.65 13.99 -3.52
C ARG A 42 -5.48 13.37 -4.64
N GLU A 43 -5.68 12.05 -4.61
CA GLU A 43 -6.47 11.42 -5.64
C GLU A 43 -7.93 11.32 -5.23
N LYS A 44 -8.82 11.37 -6.21
CA LYS A 44 -10.24 11.18 -5.98
C LYS A 44 -10.52 9.69 -5.78
N TYR A 45 -11.70 9.40 -5.21
CA TYR A 45 -12.04 8.05 -4.84
C TYR A 45 -11.77 7.00 -5.92
N MET A 46 -12.17 7.30 -7.16
CA MET A 46 -12.02 6.34 -8.27
C MET A 46 -10.56 5.95 -8.51
N ASN A 47 -9.64 6.86 -8.23
CA ASN A 47 -8.22 6.65 -8.55
C ASN A 47 -7.36 6.40 -7.32
N ALA A 48 -7.92 6.54 -6.12
CA ALA A 48 -7.15 6.46 -4.88
C ALA A 48 -6.47 5.12 -4.71
N LEU A 49 -7.18 4.02 -4.99
CA LEU A 49 -6.62 2.69 -4.88
C LEU A 49 -5.46 2.49 -5.85
N CYS A 50 -5.69 2.81 -7.13
CA CYS A 50 -4.64 2.66 -8.15
C CYS A 50 -3.42 3.50 -7.81
N HIS A 51 -3.63 4.72 -7.32
CA HIS A 51 -2.51 5.60 -6.97
C HIS A 51 -1.66 4.99 -5.87
N ALA A 52 -2.28 4.49 -4.81
CA ALA A 52 -1.55 3.90 -3.70
C ALA A 52 -0.81 2.63 -4.15
N GLU A 53 -1.46 1.79 -4.96
CA GLU A 53 -0.84 0.57 -5.46
C GLU A 53 0.36 0.86 -6.34
N ILE A 54 0.20 1.79 -7.28
CA ILE A 54 1.28 2.15 -8.20
C ILE A 54 2.45 2.78 -7.43
N SER A 55 2.16 3.63 -6.46
CA SER A 55 3.21 4.22 -5.63
C SER A 55 3.97 3.15 -4.86
N ALA A 56 3.27 2.16 -4.32
CA ALA A 56 3.91 1.08 -3.59
C ALA A 56 4.79 0.25 -4.54
N ILE A 57 4.28 -0.07 -5.73
CA ILE A 57 5.03 -0.85 -6.71
C ILE A 57 6.29 -0.10 -7.13
N ASN A 58 6.17 1.20 -7.40
CA ASN A 58 7.33 2.00 -7.80
C ASN A 58 8.37 2.05 -6.68
N SER A 59 7.93 2.17 -5.43
CA SER A 59 8.84 2.17 -4.29
C SER A 59 9.55 0.82 -4.15
N ALA A 60 8.81 -0.27 -4.34
CA ALA A 60 9.39 -1.61 -4.26
C ALA A 60 10.42 -1.82 -5.37
N CYS A 61 10.13 -1.36 -6.58
CA CYS A 61 11.05 -1.46 -7.69
C CYS A 61 12.36 -0.72 -7.39
N ARG A 62 12.25 0.46 -6.81
CA ARG A 62 13.43 1.23 -6.41
C ARG A 62 14.21 0.52 -5.33
N TYR A 63 13.52 -0.04 -4.33
CA TYR A 63 14.18 -0.75 -3.24
C TYR A 63 14.95 -1.95 -3.76
N LEU A 64 14.34 -2.73 -4.67
CA LEU A 64 14.97 -3.93 -5.22
C LEU A 64 15.94 -3.63 -6.35
N ASN A 65 15.95 -2.40 -6.82
CA ASN A 65 16.74 -1.96 -7.96
C ASN A 65 16.38 -2.72 -9.24
N ASN A 66 15.14 -3.15 -9.34
CA ASN A 66 14.58 -3.72 -10.57
C ASN A 66 13.07 -3.81 -10.39
N CYS A 67 12.35 -4.10 -11.47
CA CYS A 67 10.89 -4.15 -11.43
C CYS A 67 10.33 -5.57 -11.42
N ARG A 68 11.13 -6.54 -11.04
CA ARG A 68 10.65 -7.89 -10.84
C ARG A 68 10.22 -8.04 -9.38
N LEU A 69 8.94 -8.25 -9.19
CA LEU A 69 8.37 -8.37 -7.85
C LEU A 69 8.01 -9.82 -7.53
N ASP A 70 8.91 -10.73 -7.89
CA ASP A 70 8.75 -12.15 -7.59
C ASP A 70 8.71 -12.36 -6.08
N ASP A 71 7.85 -13.27 -5.63
CA ASP A 71 7.71 -13.62 -4.22
C ASP A 71 7.30 -12.42 -3.36
N CYS A 72 6.60 -11.47 -3.95
CA CYS A 72 6.08 -10.31 -3.23
C CYS A 72 4.58 -10.45 -3.02
N ASP A 73 4.12 -9.98 -1.88
CA ASP A 73 2.70 -9.84 -1.58
C ASP A 73 2.38 -8.39 -1.37
N MET A 74 1.21 -7.95 -1.83
CA MET A 74 0.76 -6.59 -1.58
C MET A 74 -0.48 -6.62 -0.70
N TYR A 75 -0.45 -5.86 0.38
CA TYR A 75 -1.58 -5.71 1.30
C TYR A 75 -2.13 -4.31 1.12
N VAL A 76 -3.42 -4.21 0.82
CA VAL A 76 -4.07 -2.95 0.53
C VAL A 76 -5.29 -2.79 1.42
N THR A 77 -5.47 -1.61 1.98
CA THR A 77 -6.69 -1.31 2.72
C THR A 77 -7.40 -0.14 2.06
N LEU A 78 -8.71 -0.26 2.03
CA LEU A 78 -9.60 0.81 1.59
C LEU A 78 -10.46 1.21 2.77
N GLU A 79 -11.06 2.39 2.65
CA GLU A 79 -12.04 2.84 3.62
C GLU A 79 -13.11 1.77 3.92
N ILE A 80 -13.49 1.02 2.90
CA ILE A 80 -14.58 0.07 2.99
C ILE A 80 -14.15 -1.39 3.06
N GLY A 81 -12.86 -1.68 3.01
CA GLY A 81 -12.42 -3.07 3.06
C GLY A 81 -10.92 -3.24 2.96
N ARG A 82 -10.50 -4.50 2.96
CA ARG A 82 -9.10 -4.89 2.91
C ARG A 82 -8.90 -5.91 1.79
N ALA A 83 -7.70 -5.93 1.25
CA ALA A 83 -7.36 -6.89 0.22
C ALA A 83 -5.89 -7.32 0.36
N HIS A 84 -5.61 -8.55 -0.05
CA HIS A 84 -4.26 -9.11 -0.06
C HIS A 84 -4.02 -9.75 -1.42
N VAL A 85 -2.99 -9.37 -2.09
CA VAL A 85 -2.62 -9.93 -3.40
C VAL A 85 -1.16 -10.30 -3.47
#